data_ac5c693080c7f0c622e73876447d3797
#
_entry.id   ac5c693080c7f0c622e73876447d3797
#
_cell.length_a   1.000
_cell.length_b   1.000
_cell.length_c   1.000
_cell.angle_alpha   90.00
_cell.angle_beta   90.00
_cell.angle_gamma   90.00
#
_symmetry.space_group_name_H-M   'P 1'
#
loop_
_entity.id
_entity.type
_entity.pdbx_description
1 polymer ?
#
loop_
_entity_poly.entity_id
_entity_poly.type
_entity_poly.pdbx_seq_one_letter_code
_entity_poly.pdbx_strand_id
1 'polypeptide(L)'
;MKEYVEKIREKALSENRTEYENALEKYRKYLLKEIEKNSRDVSAVCQLAGVCYLIRKYDEIEILEMFLEKNFNSLTNSEKFRIYIDLGYLCEYMGSMEEKAISYLEKAIKVNSENSDIYYRLSVIYSLNKMNQKALKNIEIACKISNEEKYNYGYALILIQNKEYKKAEKILDNLLIGDPDNIKYHFYRVLCKIYLGNKDTENIEKLLKKIKEFEMLEKTDYEKYLNWLTYEGFHTFDEDVIKDLYYLCGNYEKYCKYAENVNFNLEANYMAPYLYSLKQLNKFEKIDRILKEAEKEIFHNIEEMKTDEEYQKDTTEEELLEMIEDEKQRLENINLVSKKILNTDFKPKMEIFMFFENECWLLDCPQHLIIDED
;
A
#
# COMPACT_ATOMS: atom_id res chain seq x y z
N MET A 1 -24.71 20.04 -8.69
CA MET A 1 -23.56 19.46 -7.97
C MET A 1 -24.03 18.46 -6.91
N LYS A 2 -24.76 18.89 -5.88
CA LYS A 2 -25.23 18.04 -4.76
C LYS A 2 -25.85 16.71 -5.22
N GLU A 3 -26.83 16.76 -6.15
CA GLU A 3 -27.49 15.55 -6.68
C GLU A 3 -26.53 14.53 -7.32
N TYR A 4 -25.47 15.00 -8.02
CA TYR A 4 -24.47 14.09 -8.60
C TYR A 4 -23.62 13.42 -7.53
N VAL A 5 -23.18 14.17 -6.52
CA VAL A 5 -22.34 13.65 -5.44
C VAL A 5 -23.12 12.65 -4.58
N GLU A 6 -24.38 12.94 -4.23
CA GLU A 6 -25.26 12.02 -3.52
C GLU A 6 -25.45 10.72 -4.29
N LYS A 7 -25.67 10.81 -5.61
CA LYS A 7 -25.83 9.63 -6.45
C LYS A 7 -24.54 8.80 -6.57
N ILE A 8 -23.38 9.46 -6.63
CA ILE A 8 -22.08 8.76 -6.63
C ILE A 8 -21.91 8.00 -5.32
N ARG A 9 -22.19 8.62 -4.18
CA ARG A 9 -22.10 7.96 -2.85
C ARG A 9 -23.06 6.78 -2.73
N GLU A 10 -24.30 6.95 -3.15
CA GLU A 10 -25.28 5.86 -3.18
C GLU A 10 -24.76 4.67 -4.00
N LYS A 11 -24.19 4.95 -5.18
CA LYS A 11 -23.71 3.90 -6.07
C LYS A 11 -22.35 3.31 -5.64
N ALA A 12 -21.52 4.07 -4.94
CA ALA A 12 -20.29 3.54 -4.34
C ALA A 12 -20.56 2.47 -3.28
N LEU A 13 -21.69 2.57 -2.56
CA LEU A 13 -22.13 1.57 -1.59
C LEU A 13 -22.83 0.37 -2.24
N SER A 14 -23.19 0.47 -3.53
CA SER A 14 -23.79 -0.63 -4.26
C SER A 14 -22.69 -1.51 -4.88
N GLU A 15 -22.85 -2.82 -4.89
CA GLU A 15 -21.91 -3.75 -5.56
C GLU A 15 -21.91 -3.60 -7.09
N ASN A 16 -22.72 -2.69 -7.65
CA ASN A 16 -22.87 -2.49 -9.09
C ASN A 16 -21.85 -1.45 -9.61
N ARG A 17 -20.64 -1.93 -9.90
CA ARG A 17 -19.55 -1.12 -10.45
C ARG A 17 -19.94 -0.32 -11.71
N THR A 18 -20.73 -0.90 -12.60
CA THR A 18 -21.17 -0.23 -13.84
C THR A 18 -22.06 0.99 -13.56
N GLU A 19 -22.98 0.90 -12.60
CA GLU A 19 -23.82 2.03 -12.22
C GLU A 19 -23.00 3.16 -11.57
N TYR A 20 -22.01 2.79 -10.75
CA TYR A 20 -21.08 3.73 -10.13
C TYR A 20 -20.25 4.48 -11.18
N GLU A 21 -19.61 3.77 -12.10
CA GLU A 21 -18.84 4.38 -13.20
C GLU A 21 -19.71 5.28 -14.10
N ASN A 22 -20.94 4.88 -14.37
CA ASN A 22 -21.90 5.71 -15.11
C ASN A 22 -22.29 6.99 -14.35
N ALA A 23 -22.41 6.96 -13.04
CA ALA A 23 -22.68 8.14 -12.21
C ALA A 23 -21.50 9.13 -12.26
N LEU A 24 -20.27 8.61 -12.11
CA LEU A 24 -19.04 9.40 -12.24
C LEU A 24 -18.90 10.06 -13.62
N GLU A 25 -19.16 9.33 -14.71
CA GLU A 25 -19.06 9.87 -16.06
C GLU A 25 -20.13 10.95 -16.35
N LYS A 26 -21.32 10.84 -15.77
CA LYS A 26 -22.34 11.90 -15.85
C LYS A 26 -21.87 13.15 -15.11
N TYR A 27 -21.26 12.99 -13.94
CA TYR A 27 -20.73 14.10 -13.17
C TYR A 27 -19.55 14.76 -13.89
N ARG A 28 -18.64 13.95 -14.46
CA ARG A 28 -17.55 14.46 -15.31
C ARG A 28 -18.05 15.38 -16.43
N LYS A 29 -19.08 14.94 -17.17
CA LYS A 29 -19.69 15.76 -18.24
C LYS A 29 -20.32 17.05 -17.73
N TYR A 30 -20.89 17.02 -16.53
CA TYR A 30 -21.41 18.22 -15.88
C TYR A 30 -20.28 19.19 -15.54
N LEU A 31 -19.20 18.73 -14.89
CA LEU A 31 -18.06 19.56 -14.50
C LEU A 31 -17.37 20.19 -15.71
N LEU A 32 -17.19 19.47 -16.80
CA LEU A 32 -16.65 20.03 -18.05
C LEU A 32 -17.48 21.21 -18.55
N LYS A 33 -18.82 21.14 -18.51
CA LYS A 33 -19.70 22.25 -18.88
C LYS A 33 -19.60 23.42 -17.93
N GLU A 34 -19.42 23.20 -16.63
CA GLU A 34 -19.21 24.26 -15.66
C GLU A 34 -17.87 24.99 -15.91
N ILE A 35 -16.81 24.24 -16.22
CA ILE A 35 -15.49 24.81 -16.56
C ILE A 35 -15.53 25.58 -17.87
N GLU A 36 -16.33 25.16 -18.87
CA GLU A 36 -16.56 25.91 -20.10
C GLU A 36 -17.22 27.26 -19.81
N LYS A 37 -18.17 27.30 -18.86
CA LYS A 37 -18.86 28.57 -18.46
C LYS A 37 -17.95 29.47 -17.63
N ASN A 38 -17.16 28.90 -16.75
CA ASN A 38 -16.23 29.61 -15.88
C ASN A 38 -14.87 28.89 -15.85
N SER A 39 -13.96 29.27 -16.74
CA SER A 39 -12.63 28.71 -16.86
C SER A 39 -11.69 29.00 -15.66
N ARG A 40 -12.19 29.67 -14.61
CA ARG A 40 -11.47 29.96 -13.36
C ARG A 40 -12.04 29.22 -12.15
N ASP A 41 -12.99 28.32 -12.35
CA ASP A 41 -13.61 27.56 -11.28
C ASP A 41 -12.65 26.47 -10.75
N VAL A 42 -11.90 26.82 -9.71
CA VAL A 42 -10.95 25.92 -9.04
C VAL A 42 -11.67 24.68 -8.50
N SER A 43 -12.88 24.87 -7.93
CA SER A 43 -13.64 23.76 -7.37
C SER A 43 -14.03 22.76 -8.45
N ALA A 44 -14.55 23.25 -9.58
CA ALA A 44 -14.93 22.36 -10.67
C ALA A 44 -13.73 21.61 -11.27
N VAL A 45 -12.56 22.25 -11.36
CA VAL A 45 -11.35 21.61 -11.91
C VAL A 45 -10.78 20.56 -10.94
N CYS A 46 -10.69 20.85 -9.65
CA CYS A 46 -10.23 19.87 -8.64
C CYS A 46 -11.19 18.67 -8.56
N GLN A 47 -12.52 18.93 -8.59
CA GLN A 47 -13.51 17.85 -8.62
C GLN A 47 -13.42 17.03 -9.91
N LEU A 48 -13.14 17.66 -11.05
CA LEU A 48 -12.92 16.95 -12.32
C LEU A 48 -11.71 16.01 -12.22
N ALA A 49 -10.60 16.47 -11.65
CA ALA A 49 -9.42 15.63 -11.41
C ALA A 49 -9.75 14.45 -10.50
N GLY A 50 -10.50 14.68 -9.40
CA GLY A 50 -10.97 13.61 -8.52
C GLY A 50 -11.88 12.59 -9.22
N VAL A 51 -12.77 13.03 -10.10
CA VAL A 51 -13.60 12.12 -10.91
C VAL A 51 -12.75 11.32 -11.89
N CYS A 52 -11.81 11.96 -12.61
CA CYS A 52 -10.91 11.28 -13.53
C CYS A 52 -10.09 10.20 -12.81
N TYR A 53 -9.56 10.50 -11.62
CA TYR A 53 -8.90 9.53 -10.78
C TYR A 53 -9.78 8.30 -10.48
N LEU A 54 -11.04 8.51 -10.06
CA LEU A 54 -11.96 7.42 -9.71
C LEU A 54 -12.34 6.53 -10.90
N ILE A 55 -12.40 7.09 -12.12
CA ILE A 55 -12.68 6.34 -13.36
C ILE A 55 -11.41 5.86 -14.08
N ARG A 56 -10.23 6.05 -13.46
CA ARG A 56 -8.91 5.67 -14.01
C ARG A 56 -8.62 6.25 -15.39
N LYS A 57 -9.00 7.51 -15.60
CA LYS A 57 -8.60 8.31 -16.76
C LYS A 57 -7.42 9.18 -16.33
N TYR A 58 -6.23 8.79 -16.73
CA TYR A 58 -4.93 9.30 -16.23
C TYR A 58 -4.56 10.71 -16.75
N ASP A 59 -5.52 11.55 -17.08
CA ASP A 59 -5.35 12.94 -17.50
C ASP A 59 -5.54 13.97 -16.35
N GLU A 60 -5.83 13.49 -15.13
CA GLU A 60 -6.14 14.35 -13.98
C GLU A 60 -4.99 15.26 -13.56
N ILE A 61 -3.75 14.78 -13.63
CA ILE A 61 -2.55 15.56 -13.28
C ILE A 61 -2.37 16.68 -14.32
N GLU A 62 -2.47 16.35 -15.60
CA GLU A 62 -2.32 17.32 -16.70
C GLU A 62 -3.42 18.41 -16.63
N ILE A 63 -4.65 18.03 -16.33
CA ILE A 63 -5.77 18.98 -16.15
C ILE A 63 -5.42 20.02 -15.08
N LEU A 64 -4.93 19.58 -13.91
CA LEU A 64 -4.59 20.47 -12.81
C LEU A 64 -3.34 21.30 -13.11
N GLU A 65 -2.29 20.72 -13.71
CA GLU A 65 -1.07 21.43 -14.09
C GLU A 65 -1.36 22.55 -15.11
N MET A 66 -2.11 22.25 -16.17
CA MET A 66 -2.51 23.23 -17.17
C MET A 66 -3.38 24.35 -16.58
N PHE A 67 -4.31 23.99 -15.69
CA PHE A 67 -5.14 24.99 -15.02
C PHE A 67 -4.30 25.90 -14.12
N LEU A 68 -3.39 25.31 -13.33
CA LEU A 68 -2.49 26.05 -12.44
C LEU A 68 -1.59 27.01 -13.23
N GLU A 69 -0.98 26.55 -14.31
CA GLU A 69 -0.10 27.37 -15.16
C GLU A 69 -0.86 28.57 -15.74
N LYS A 70 -2.02 28.31 -16.36
CA LYS A 70 -2.85 29.34 -17.01
C LYS A 70 -3.33 30.41 -16.03
N ASN A 71 -3.65 30.03 -14.79
CA ASN A 71 -4.32 30.93 -13.84
C ASN A 71 -3.41 31.37 -12.68
N PHE A 72 -2.14 30.95 -12.63
CA PHE A 72 -1.24 31.09 -11.49
C PHE A 72 -1.26 32.48 -10.81
N ASN A 73 -1.20 33.54 -11.59
CA ASN A 73 -1.14 34.93 -11.09
C ASN A 73 -2.46 35.43 -10.52
N SER A 74 -3.58 34.81 -10.88
CA SER A 74 -4.93 35.20 -10.45
C SER A 74 -5.45 34.34 -9.30
N LEU A 75 -4.81 33.22 -8.98
CA LEU A 75 -5.19 32.33 -7.90
C LEU A 75 -4.76 32.89 -6.54
N THR A 76 -5.65 32.77 -5.57
CA THR A 76 -5.36 33.03 -4.17
C THR A 76 -4.43 31.95 -3.58
N ASN A 77 -3.83 32.21 -2.44
CA ASN A 77 -3.01 31.22 -1.75
C ASN A 77 -3.81 29.96 -1.37
N SER A 78 -5.05 30.13 -0.91
CA SER A 78 -5.93 29.01 -0.56
C SER A 78 -6.23 28.11 -1.77
N GLU A 79 -6.50 28.70 -2.94
CA GLU A 79 -6.73 27.95 -4.18
C GLU A 79 -5.47 27.23 -4.66
N LYS A 80 -4.30 27.87 -4.58
CA LYS A 80 -3.03 27.23 -4.90
C LYS A 80 -2.74 26.07 -3.94
N PHE A 81 -2.99 26.25 -2.65
CA PHE A 81 -2.83 25.21 -1.65
C PHE A 81 -3.67 23.97 -1.99
N ARG A 82 -4.94 24.16 -2.30
CA ARG A 82 -5.87 23.10 -2.71
C ARG A 82 -5.34 22.32 -3.91
N ILE A 83 -4.94 23.02 -4.99
CA ILE A 83 -4.41 22.40 -6.19
C ILE A 83 -3.07 21.66 -5.90
N TYR A 84 -2.21 22.22 -5.07
CA TYR A 84 -0.94 21.55 -4.73
C TYR A 84 -1.14 20.26 -3.93
N ILE A 85 -2.14 20.21 -3.03
CA ILE A 85 -2.45 18.97 -2.31
C ILE A 85 -2.96 17.91 -3.28
N ASP A 86 -3.92 18.25 -4.15
CA ASP A 86 -4.46 17.29 -5.12
C ASP A 86 -3.38 16.80 -6.08
N LEU A 87 -2.53 17.69 -6.62
CA LEU A 87 -1.39 17.29 -7.45
C LEU A 87 -0.39 16.42 -6.70
N GLY A 88 -0.08 16.74 -5.44
CA GLY A 88 0.81 15.94 -4.60
C GLY A 88 0.29 14.52 -4.42
N TYR A 89 -1.01 14.38 -4.12
CA TYR A 89 -1.65 13.08 -3.97
C TYR A 89 -1.68 12.28 -5.26
N LEU A 90 -2.12 12.88 -6.36
CA LEU A 90 -2.23 12.19 -7.65
C LEU A 90 -0.86 11.73 -8.17
N CYS A 91 0.17 12.55 -8.01
CA CYS A 91 1.53 12.18 -8.37
C CYS A 91 2.08 11.02 -7.50
N GLU A 92 1.77 11.01 -6.19
CA GLU A 92 2.13 9.89 -5.29
C GLU A 92 1.45 8.60 -5.74
N TYR A 93 0.15 8.66 -6.01
CA TYR A 93 -0.63 7.49 -6.41
C TYR A 93 -0.12 6.82 -7.70
N MET A 94 0.39 7.60 -8.65
CA MET A 94 0.95 7.08 -9.90
C MET A 94 2.24 6.28 -9.72
N GLY A 95 2.89 6.32 -8.55
CA GLY A 95 4.02 5.47 -8.18
C GLY A 95 5.31 5.66 -9.00
N SER A 96 5.28 6.56 -10.00
CA SER A 96 6.45 6.90 -10.83
C SER A 96 6.74 8.41 -10.85
N MET A 97 6.05 9.18 -10.00
CA MET A 97 6.12 10.65 -9.96
C MET A 97 6.44 11.19 -8.56
N GLU A 98 7.18 10.42 -7.74
CA GLU A 98 7.48 10.77 -6.34
C GLU A 98 8.16 12.12 -6.20
N GLU A 99 9.08 12.47 -7.09
CA GLU A 99 9.75 13.79 -7.07
C GLU A 99 8.78 14.94 -7.32
N LYS A 100 7.81 14.76 -8.24
CA LYS A 100 6.75 15.72 -8.48
C LYS A 100 5.82 15.82 -7.26
N ALA A 101 5.43 14.68 -6.68
CA ALA A 101 4.61 14.64 -5.47
C ALA A 101 5.26 15.44 -4.33
N ILE A 102 6.53 15.17 -4.03
CA ILE A 102 7.32 15.91 -3.04
C ILE A 102 7.33 17.41 -3.35
N SER A 103 7.60 17.79 -4.62
CA SER A 103 7.66 19.20 -5.03
C SER A 103 6.33 19.93 -4.79
N TYR A 104 5.19 19.29 -5.09
CA TYR A 104 3.88 19.92 -4.87
C TYR A 104 3.52 20.01 -3.38
N LEU A 105 3.80 18.97 -2.60
CA LEU A 105 3.59 18.99 -1.15
C LEU A 105 4.48 20.03 -0.46
N GLU A 106 5.72 20.22 -0.89
CA GLU A 106 6.60 21.31 -0.39
C GLU A 106 6.08 22.71 -0.77
N LYS A 107 5.46 22.86 -1.94
CA LYS A 107 4.77 24.12 -2.32
C LYS A 107 3.55 24.35 -1.44
N ALA A 108 2.79 23.30 -1.11
CA ALA A 108 1.65 23.41 -0.20
C ALA A 108 2.10 23.83 1.21
N ILE A 109 3.20 23.28 1.75
CA ILE A 109 3.78 23.68 3.05
C ILE A 109 4.15 25.19 3.06
N LYS A 110 4.69 25.72 1.96
CA LYS A 110 5.01 27.16 1.87
C LYS A 110 3.79 28.05 1.98
N VAL A 111 2.61 27.54 1.63
CA VAL A 111 1.33 28.26 1.76
C VAL A 111 0.73 28.06 3.15
N ASN A 112 0.72 26.84 3.65
CA ASN A 112 0.23 26.50 4.98
C ASN A 112 1.15 25.48 5.65
N SER A 113 1.97 25.93 6.57
CA SER A 113 2.94 25.12 7.31
C SER A 113 2.34 24.41 8.54
N GLU A 114 1.07 24.63 8.86
CA GLU A 114 0.40 24.04 10.03
C GLU A 114 -0.50 22.86 9.67
N ASN A 115 -0.43 22.37 8.43
CA ASN A 115 -1.19 21.19 8.01
C ASN A 115 -0.38 19.91 8.29
N SER A 116 -0.79 19.15 9.28
CA SER A 116 -0.15 17.89 9.71
C SER A 116 -0.18 16.81 8.63
N ASP A 117 -1.25 16.75 7.85
CA ASP A 117 -1.42 15.75 6.81
C ASP A 117 -0.33 15.81 5.74
N ILE A 118 0.09 17.01 5.33
CA ILE A 118 1.15 17.14 4.32
C ILE A 118 2.47 16.57 4.83
N TYR A 119 2.82 16.85 6.09
CA TYR A 119 4.03 16.29 6.69
C TYR A 119 3.93 14.77 6.86
N TYR A 120 2.76 14.26 7.21
CA TYR A 120 2.52 12.83 7.25
C TYR A 120 2.75 12.19 5.86
N ARG A 121 2.16 12.74 4.80
CA ARG A 121 2.36 12.25 3.42
C ARG A 121 3.81 12.30 2.99
N LEU A 122 4.49 13.41 3.20
CA LEU A 122 5.92 13.49 2.91
C LEU A 122 6.71 12.43 3.68
N SER A 123 6.33 12.15 4.93
CA SER A 123 6.98 11.10 5.71
C SER A 123 6.77 9.71 5.12
N VAL A 124 5.57 9.42 4.62
CA VAL A 124 5.26 8.14 3.94
C VAL A 124 6.05 8.02 2.64
N ILE A 125 6.03 9.05 1.77
CA ILE A 125 6.78 9.04 0.51
C ILE A 125 8.29 8.85 0.78
N TYR A 126 8.86 9.58 1.72
CA TYR A 126 10.27 9.43 2.08
C TYR A 126 10.58 8.05 2.68
N SER A 127 9.65 7.47 3.45
CA SER A 127 9.78 6.14 4.04
C SER A 127 9.81 5.05 2.96
N LEU A 128 8.89 5.10 2.00
CA LEU A 128 8.83 4.16 0.88
C LEU A 128 10.09 4.25 0.01
N ASN A 129 10.64 5.45 -0.16
CA ASN A 129 11.90 5.71 -0.88
C ASN A 129 13.16 5.48 -0.02
N LYS A 130 13.05 4.83 1.14
CA LYS A 130 14.17 4.50 2.04
C LYS A 130 14.96 5.74 2.54
N MET A 131 14.37 6.94 2.44
CA MET A 131 14.96 8.20 2.94
C MET A 131 14.60 8.41 4.44
N ASN A 132 14.94 7.42 5.26
CA ASN A 132 14.46 7.27 6.64
C ASN A 132 14.61 8.52 7.52
N GLN A 133 15.71 9.29 7.39
CA GLN A 133 15.90 10.51 8.19
C GLN A 133 14.95 11.64 7.80
N LYS A 134 14.63 11.78 6.51
CA LYS A 134 13.62 12.75 6.04
C LYS A 134 12.23 12.32 6.48
N ALA A 135 11.93 11.03 6.40
CA ALA A 135 10.67 10.47 6.89
C ALA A 135 10.49 10.78 8.38
N LEU A 136 11.50 10.50 9.21
CA LEU A 136 11.48 10.75 10.64
C LEU A 136 11.23 12.23 10.97
N LYS A 137 11.94 13.14 10.32
CA LYS A 137 11.78 14.58 10.52
C LYS A 137 10.35 15.04 10.21
N ASN A 138 9.78 14.58 9.11
CA ASN A 138 8.44 15.02 8.70
C ASN A 138 7.36 14.46 9.62
N ILE A 139 7.42 13.17 10.01
CA ILE A 139 6.43 12.60 10.91
C ILE A 139 6.48 13.24 12.31
N GLU A 140 7.66 13.60 12.82
CA GLU A 140 7.80 14.34 14.08
C GLU A 140 7.11 15.71 14.02
N ILE A 141 7.14 16.38 12.86
CA ILE A 141 6.42 17.64 12.67
C ILE A 141 4.91 17.38 12.67
N ALA A 142 4.43 16.39 11.92
CA ALA A 142 3.02 16.03 11.91
C ALA A 142 2.47 15.77 13.31
N CYS A 143 3.17 14.94 14.11
CA CYS A 143 2.79 14.64 15.49
C CYS A 143 2.86 15.86 16.46
N LYS A 144 3.69 16.87 16.17
CA LYS A 144 3.72 18.11 16.94
C LYS A 144 2.55 19.03 16.62
N ILE A 145 2.08 19.04 15.37
CA ILE A 145 0.95 19.87 14.93
C ILE A 145 -0.36 19.24 15.41
N SER A 146 -0.52 17.92 15.27
CA SER A 146 -1.72 17.20 15.68
C SER A 146 -1.36 15.87 16.34
N ASN A 147 -2.06 15.53 17.43
CA ASN A 147 -1.88 14.25 18.14
C ASN A 147 -2.89 13.19 17.69
N GLU A 148 -3.24 13.18 16.40
CA GLU A 148 -4.12 12.16 15.86
C GLU A 148 -3.47 10.78 15.85
N GLU A 149 -4.30 9.76 15.94
CA GLU A 149 -3.89 8.35 16.03
C GLU A 149 -3.07 7.94 14.81
N LYS A 150 -3.50 8.31 13.59
CA LYS A 150 -2.83 8.00 12.33
C LYS A 150 -1.38 8.49 12.28
N TYR A 151 -1.08 9.68 12.83
CA TYR A 151 0.29 10.20 12.84
C TYR A 151 1.16 9.47 13.85
N ASN A 152 0.62 9.15 15.03
CA ASN A 152 1.33 8.36 16.03
C ASN A 152 1.63 6.94 15.53
N TYR A 153 0.68 6.32 14.84
CA TYR A 153 0.88 5.03 14.20
C TYR A 153 1.96 5.10 13.11
N GLY A 154 1.86 6.05 12.18
CA GLY A 154 2.89 6.27 11.17
C GLY A 154 4.27 6.55 11.78
N TYR A 155 4.32 7.28 12.90
CA TYR A 155 5.57 7.52 13.63
C TYR A 155 6.17 6.22 14.16
N ALA A 156 5.35 5.33 14.73
CA ALA A 156 5.82 4.04 15.19
C ALA A 156 6.42 3.21 14.03
N LEU A 157 5.79 3.19 12.86
CA LEU A 157 6.31 2.49 11.68
C LEU A 157 7.66 3.05 11.21
N ILE A 158 7.78 4.37 11.13
CA ILE A 158 9.03 5.03 10.73
C ILE A 158 10.14 4.79 11.76
N LEU A 159 9.83 4.76 13.05
CA LEU A 159 10.78 4.37 14.09
C LEU A 159 11.24 2.92 13.94
N ILE A 160 10.37 1.99 13.55
CA ILE A 160 10.75 0.60 13.27
C ILE A 160 11.76 0.55 12.12
N GLN A 161 11.52 1.28 11.03
CA GLN A 161 12.45 1.37 9.90
C GLN A 161 13.79 1.99 10.30
N ASN A 162 13.79 2.94 11.23
CA ASN A 162 14.99 3.54 11.82
C ASN A 162 15.62 2.67 12.93
N LYS A 163 15.11 1.47 13.20
CA LYS A 163 15.58 0.54 14.24
C LYS A 163 15.43 1.06 15.69
N GLU A 164 14.56 2.04 15.89
CA GLU A 164 14.27 2.61 17.21
C GLU A 164 13.13 1.85 17.92
N TYR A 165 13.27 0.53 17.98
CA TYR A 165 12.21 -0.41 18.37
C TYR A 165 11.59 -0.14 19.74
N LYS A 166 12.40 0.29 20.75
CA LYS A 166 11.86 0.63 22.08
C LYS A 166 10.94 1.83 22.08
N LYS A 167 11.24 2.85 21.24
CA LYS A 167 10.36 4.02 21.12
C LYS A 167 9.08 3.66 20.38
N ALA A 168 9.21 2.88 19.30
CA ALA A 168 8.06 2.41 18.54
C ALA A 168 7.12 1.55 19.41
N GLU A 169 7.67 0.61 20.19
CA GLU A 169 6.89 -0.24 21.11
C GLU A 169 6.08 0.63 22.10
N LYS A 170 6.70 1.65 22.68
CA LYS A 170 6.01 2.55 23.63
C LYS A 170 4.85 3.32 22.97
N ILE A 171 5.00 3.77 21.74
CA ILE A 171 3.92 4.44 21.00
C ILE A 171 2.79 3.45 20.74
N LEU A 172 3.11 2.24 20.28
CA LEU A 172 2.12 1.19 20.02
C LEU A 172 1.40 0.73 21.30
N ASP A 173 2.10 0.66 22.44
CA ASP A 173 1.47 0.40 23.75
C ASP A 173 0.45 1.49 24.10
N ASN A 174 0.74 2.77 23.82
CA ASN A 174 -0.18 3.87 24.06
C ASN A 174 -1.40 3.80 23.12
N LEU A 175 -1.21 3.49 21.85
CA LEU A 175 -2.29 3.32 20.88
C LEU A 175 -3.23 2.17 21.28
N LEU A 176 -2.69 1.07 21.78
CA LEU A 176 -3.45 -0.08 22.29
C LEU A 176 -4.25 0.22 23.58
N ILE A 177 -4.00 1.34 24.26
CA ILE A 177 -4.87 1.80 25.36
C ILE A 177 -6.21 2.33 24.80
N GLY A 178 -6.15 3.04 23.67
CA GLY A 178 -7.34 3.57 22.97
C GLY A 178 -8.09 2.50 22.19
N ASP A 179 -7.37 1.62 21.54
CA ASP A 179 -7.91 0.52 20.74
C ASP A 179 -7.20 -0.81 21.06
N PRO A 180 -7.68 -1.53 22.09
CA PRO A 180 -7.03 -2.76 22.58
C PRO A 180 -7.11 -3.93 21.61
N ASP A 181 -7.99 -3.88 20.61
CA ASP A 181 -8.23 -4.97 19.67
C ASP A 181 -7.57 -4.76 18.32
N ASN A 182 -6.91 -3.63 18.11
CA ASN A 182 -6.29 -3.29 16.83
C ASN A 182 -5.16 -4.27 16.46
N ILE A 183 -5.38 -5.03 15.41
CA ILE A 183 -4.44 -6.07 14.95
C ILE A 183 -3.15 -5.45 14.44
N LYS A 184 -3.21 -4.30 13.72
CA LYS A 184 -2.03 -3.59 13.20
C LYS A 184 -1.07 -3.20 14.34
N TYR A 185 -1.61 -2.63 15.41
CA TYR A 185 -0.82 -2.20 16.56
C TYR A 185 -0.20 -3.39 17.30
N HIS A 186 -0.96 -4.48 17.48
CA HIS A 186 -0.44 -5.72 18.04
C HIS A 186 0.67 -6.33 17.19
N PHE A 187 0.51 -6.37 15.86
CA PHE A 187 1.48 -6.91 14.93
C PHE A 187 2.83 -6.20 15.05
N TYR A 188 2.84 -4.86 14.88
CA TYR A 188 4.08 -4.10 14.94
C TYR A 188 4.69 -4.05 16.34
N ARG A 189 3.87 -4.13 17.37
CA ARG A 189 4.36 -4.28 18.76
C ARG A 189 5.07 -5.63 18.95
N VAL A 190 4.53 -6.72 18.45
CA VAL A 190 5.18 -8.04 18.46
C VAL A 190 6.48 -8.00 17.66
N LEU A 191 6.46 -7.38 16.48
CA LEU A 191 7.65 -7.17 15.65
C LEU A 191 8.75 -6.41 16.41
N CYS A 192 8.41 -5.32 17.10
CA CYS A 192 9.37 -4.59 17.95
C CYS A 192 9.99 -5.49 19.01
N LYS A 193 9.19 -6.29 19.73
CA LYS A 193 9.67 -7.23 20.73
C LYS A 193 10.64 -8.25 20.16
N ILE A 194 10.34 -8.79 18.98
CA ILE A 194 11.23 -9.73 18.28
C ILE A 194 12.57 -9.06 17.96
N TYR A 195 12.58 -7.86 17.42
CA TYR A 195 13.81 -7.12 17.13
C TYR A 195 14.59 -6.71 18.39
N LEU A 196 13.91 -6.60 19.53
CA LEU A 196 14.56 -6.40 20.85
C LEU A 196 15.07 -7.70 21.49
N GLY A 197 14.94 -8.83 20.79
CA GLY A 197 15.47 -10.14 21.21
C GLY A 197 14.47 -11.05 21.91
N ASN A 198 13.22 -10.67 22.02
CA ASN A 198 12.17 -11.57 22.52
C ASN A 198 11.79 -12.56 21.40
N LYS A 199 12.08 -13.85 21.64
CA LYS A 199 11.75 -14.94 20.71
C LYS A 199 10.54 -15.77 21.15
N ASP A 200 9.80 -15.30 22.15
CA ASP A 200 8.60 -15.96 22.61
C ASP A 200 7.48 -15.83 21.57
N THR A 201 6.94 -16.98 21.18
CA THR A 201 5.88 -17.07 20.18
C THR A 201 4.46 -16.90 20.75
N GLU A 202 4.31 -16.79 22.07
CA GLU A 202 2.99 -16.65 22.71
C GLU A 202 2.22 -15.43 22.17
N ASN A 203 2.92 -14.31 21.96
CA ASN A 203 2.29 -13.10 21.41
C ASN A 203 1.82 -13.30 19.94
N ILE A 204 2.56 -14.10 19.16
CA ILE A 204 2.17 -14.45 17.78
C ILE A 204 0.92 -15.34 17.80
N GLU A 205 0.86 -16.32 18.71
CA GLU A 205 -0.32 -17.18 18.88
C GLU A 205 -1.57 -16.38 19.26
N LYS A 206 -1.42 -15.41 20.18
CA LYS A 206 -2.51 -14.50 20.56
C LYS A 206 -3.02 -13.67 19.39
N LEU A 207 -2.10 -13.21 18.54
CA LEU A 207 -2.44 -12.44 17.34
C LEU A 207 -3.20 -13.30 16.32
N LEU A 208 -2.69 -14.52 16.04
CA LEU A 208 -3.38 -15.47 15.16
C LEU A 208 -4.77 -15.85 15.68
N LYS A 209 -4.92 -16.00 17.00
CA LYS A 209 -6.23 -16.28 17.60
C LYS A 209 -7.21 -15.14 17.36
N LYS A 210 -6.78 -13.88 17.53
CA LYS A 210 -7.62 -12.70 17.24
C LYS A 210 -8.07 -12.69 15.77
N ILE A 211 -7.17 -12.92 14.83
CA ILE A 211 -7.51 -12.96 13.41
C ILE A 211 -8.58 -14.02 13.13
N LYS A 212 -8.40 -15.22 13.66
CA LYS A 212 -9.40 -16.29 13.51
C LYS A 212 -10.76 -15.94 14.13
N GLU A 213 -10.77 -15.22 15.24
CA GLU A 213 -11.99 -14.71 15.84
C GLU A 213 -12.71 -13.73 14.88
N PHE A 214 -11.97 -12.87 14.17
CA PHE A 214 -12.54 -11.97 13.16
C PHE A 214 -12.98 -12.70 11.89
N GLU A 215 -12.22 -13.68 11.39
CA GLU A 215 -12.63 -14.51 10.25
C GLU A 215 -13.93 -15.30 10.54
N MET A 216 -14.15 -15.65 11.80
CA MET A 216 -15.43 -16.28 12.20
C MET A 216 -16.61 -15.31 12.13
N LEU A 217 -16.39 -13.99 12.26
CA LEU A 217 -17.46 -12.99 12.14
C LEU A 217 -18.04 -12.92 10.72
N GLU A 218 -17.23 -13.15 9.68
CA GLU A 218 -17.70 -13.23 8.30
C GLU A 218 -18.86 -14.20 8.15
N LYS A 219 -18.82 -15.31 8.89
CA LYS A 219 -19.82 -16.39 8.84
C LYS A 219 -21.00 -16.19 9.80
N THR A 220 -20.82 -15.42 10.86
CA THR A 220 -21.79 -15.33 11.97
C THR A 220 -22.38 -13.93 12.12
N ASP A 221 -21.66 -12.89 11.76
CA ASP A 221 -22.05 -11.47 11.88
C ASP A 221 -21.34 -10.66 10.79
N TYR A 222 -21.87 -10.74 9.56
CA TYR A 222 -21.27 -10.12 8.38
C TYR A 222 -21.19 -8.60 8.47
N GLU A 223 -22.14 -7.93 9.12
CA GLU A 223 -22.10 -6.46 9.30
C GLU A 223 -20.92 -6.05 10.18
N LYS A 224 -20.69 -6.78 11.27
CA LYS A 224 -19.53 -6.54 12.14
C LYS A 224 -18.21 -6.86 11.44
N TYR A 225 -18.18 -7.89 10.61
CA TYR A 225 -17.04 -8.23 9.76
C TYR A 225 -16.73 -7.13 8.74
N LEU A 226 -17.74 -6.59 8.05
CA LEU A 226 -17.57 -5.47 7.12
C LEU A 226 -17.04 -4.22 7.84
N ASN A 227 -17.57 -3.90 9.03
CA ASN A 227 -17.09 -2.79 9.84
C ASN A 227 -15.60 -2.99 10.21
N TRP A 228 -15.22 -4.20 10.58
CA TRP A 228 -13.83 -4.53 10.86
C TRP A 228 -12.95 -4.40 9.61
N LEU A 229 -13.36 -4.94 8.45
CA LEU A 229 -12.63 -4.82 7.19
C LEU A 229 -12.40 -3.36 6.77
N THR A 230 -13.43 -2.53 6.94
CA THR A 230 -13.36 -1.10 6.59
C THR A 230 -12.42 -0.36 7.53
N TYR A 231 -12.43 -0.70 8.81
CA TYR A 231 -11.61 -0.08 9.84
C TYR A 231 -10.15 -0.54 9.77
N GLU A 232 -9.90 -1.85 9.61
CA GLU A 232 -8.55 -2.42 9.59
C GLU A 232 -7.86 -2.36 8.22
N GLY A 233 -8.57 -1.93 7.17
CA GLY A 233 -8.04 -1.83 5.82
C GLY A 233 -7.61 -3.17 5.24
N PHE A 234 -8.47 -3.81 4.47
CA PHE A 234 -8.26 -5.01 3.65
C PHE A 234 -7.20 -6.01 4.14
N HIS A 235 -7.58 -7.20 4.58
CA HIS A 235 -6.78 -8.44 4.68
C HIS A 235 -5.25 -8.30 4.85
N THR A 236 -4.79 -7.16 5.36
CA THR A 236 -3.38 -6.79 5.39
C THR A 236 -2.61 -7.62 6.42
N PHE A 237 -3.31 -8.16 7.41
CA PHE A 237 -2.75 -8.92 8.52
C PHE A 237 -3.42 -10.29 8.65
N ASP A 238 -3.35 -11.07 7.59
CA ASP A 238 -3.76 -12.47 7.55
C ASP A 238 -2.64 -13.42 8.07
N GLU A 239 -2.92 -14.71 8.02
CA GLU A 239 -1.94 -15.74 8.39
C GLU A 239 -0.65 -15.64 7.54
N ASP A 240 -0.75 -15.13 6.30
CA ASP A 240 0.37 -15.01 5.37
C ASP A 240 1.37 -13.92 5.78
N VAL A 241 0.91 -12.84 6.38
CA VAL A 241 1.81 -11.80 6.92
C VAL A 241 2.36 -12.21 8.28
N ILE A 242 1.52 -12.83 9.14
CA ILE A 242 1.90 -13.19 10.51
C ILE A 242 2.91 -14.33 10.56
N LYS A 243 2.89 -15.26 9.58
CA LYS A 243 3.89 -16.34 9.52
C LYS A 243 5.33 -15.80 9.52
N ASP A 244 5.57 -14.62 8.95
CA ASP A 244 6.88 -14.02 8.85
C ASP A 244 7.49 -13.70 10.22
N LEU A 245 6.67 -13.44 11.22
CA LEU A 245 7.11 -13.29 12.61
C LEU A 245 7.73 -14.57 13.17
N TYR A 246 7.23 -15.76 12.78
CA TYR A 246 7.84 -17.03 13.17
C TYR A 246 9.22 -17.20 12.56
N TYR A 247 9.43 -16.79 11.31
CA TYR A 247 10.75 -16.82 10.70
C TYR A 247 11.73 -15.92 11.46
N LEU A 248 11.31 -14.71 11.81
CA LEU A 248 12.12 -13.76 12.57
C LEU A 248 12.48 -14.28 13.96
N CYS A 249 11.55 -14.98 14.63
CA CYS A 249 11.81 -15.67 15.91
C CYS A 249 12.73 -16.89 15.78
N GLY A 250 12.94 -17.43 14.57
CA GLY A 250 13.65 -18.69 14.34
C GLY A 250 12.80 -19.92 14.56
N ASN A 251 11.47 -19.79 14.66
CA ASN A 251 10.56 -20.93 14.72
C ASN A 251 10.20 -21.41 13.30
N TYR A 252 11.17 -22.07 12.67
CA TYR A 252 11.08 -22.47 11.26
C TYR A 252 10.01 -23.55 11.03
N GLU A 253 9.68 -24.35 12.03
CA GLU A 253 8.63 -25.36 11.91
C GLU A 253 7.26 -24.72 11.70
N LYS A 254 6.89 -23.75 12.55
CA LYS A 254 5.63 -23.00 12.41
C LYS A 254 5.61 -22.15 11.15
N TYR A 255 6.72 -21.47 10.84
CA TYR A 255 6.82 -20.73 9.58
C TYR A 255 6.54 -21.62 8.37
N CYS A 256 7.19 -22.80 8.27
CA CYS A 256 6.97 -23.72 7.17
C CYS A 256 5.54 -24.27 7.11
N LYS A 257 4.89 -24.47 8.26
CA LYS A 257 3.49 -24.91 8.30
C LYS A 257 2.54 -23.90 7.63
N TYR A 258 2.70 -22.62 7.94
CA TYR A 258 1.86 -21.56 7.35
C TYR A 258 2.28 -21.17 5.92
N ALA A 259 3.57 -21.32 5.59
CA ALA A 259 4.08 -21.04 4.25
C ALA A 259 3.86 -22.18 3.24
N GLU A 260 3.31 -23.34 3.65
CA GLU A 260 3.21 -24.53 2.79
C GLU A 260 2.30 -24.33 1.57
N ASN A 261 1.27 -23.50 1.71
CA ASN A 261 0.30 -23.20 0.66
C ASN A 261 0.49 -21.83 0.00
N VAL A 262 1.57 -21.12 0.38
CA VAL A 262 1.85 -19.79 -0.19
C VAL A 262 2.37 -19.94 -1.59
N ASN A 263 1.76 -19.23 -2.53
CA ASN A 263 2.31 -19.07 -3.86
C ASN A 263 3.44 -18.01 -3.80
N PHE A 264 4.67 -18.43 -4.02
CA PHE A 264 5.84 -17.54 -4.03
C PHE A 264 6.06 -16.84 -5.36
N ASN A 265 5.14 -16.95 -6.32
CA ASN A 265 5.20 -16.39 -7.68
C ASN A 265 6.56 -16.63 -8.37
N LEU A 266 7.24 -17.73 -8.02
CA LEU A 266 8.58 -18.11 -8.52
C LEU A 266 9.64 -17.01 -8.32
N GLU A 267 9.49 -16.19 -7.29
CA GLU A 267 10.43 -15.10 -6.99
C GLU A 267 11.45 -15.56 -5.93
N ALA A 268 12.72 -15.45 -6.28
CA ALA A 268 13.84 -15.90 -5.45
C ALA A 268 13.81 -15.30 -4.03
N ASN A 269 13.45 -14.01 -3.91
CA ASN A 269 13.41 -13.33 -2.62
C ASN A 269 12.30 -13.85 -1.71
N TYR A 270 11.14 -14.21 -2.26
CA TYR A 270 10.02 -14.77 -1.49
C TYR A 270 10.23 -16.24 -1.16
N MET A 271 10.87 -17.01 -2.05
CA MET A 271 11.20 -18.42 -1.81
C MET A 271 12.33 -18.61 -0.79
N ALA A 272 13.29 -17.68 -0.75
CA ALA A 272 14.51 -17.84 0.03
C ALA A 272 14.28 -18.09 1.54
N PRO A 273 13.40 -17.38 2.27
CA PRO A 273 13.11 -17.68 3.66
C PRO A 273 12.54 -19.09 3.88
N TYR A 274 11.73 -19.57 2.93
CA TYR A 274 11.15 -20.91 3.01
C TYR A 274 12.21 -22.00 2.78
N LEU A 275 13.02 -21.87 1.75
CA LEU A 275 14.14 -22.78 1.49
C LEU A 275 15.14 -22.82 2.66
N TYR A 276 15.45 -21.65 3.23
CA TYR A 276 16.30 -21.56 4.41
C TYR A 276 15.67 -22.29 5.62
N SER A 277 14.38 -22.08 5.85
CA SER A 277 13.67 -22.72 6.95
C SER A 277 13.63 -24.25 6.81
N LEU A 278 13.39 -24.75 5.59
CA LEU A 278 13.47 -26.19 5.29
C LEU A 278 14.88 -26.74 5.51
N LYS A 279 15.94 -26.00 5.14
CA LYS A 279 17.33 -26.38 5.46
C LYS A 279 17.55 -26.50 6.96
N GLN A 280 17.09 -25.53 7.77
CA GLN A 280 17.22 -25.58 9.23
C GLN A 280 16.49 -26.79 9.84
N LEU A 281 15.47 -27.29 9.18
CA LEU A 281 14.71 -28.49 9.56
C LEU A 281 15.26 -29.80 8.93
N ASN A 282 16.37 -29.73 8.21
CA ASN A 282 16.99 -30.86 7.46
C ASN A 282 16.04 -31.50 6.41
N LYS A 283 15.07 -30.73 5.85
CA LYS A 283 14.09 -31.20 4.86
C LYS A 283 14.61 -31.04 3.42
N PHE A 284 15.79 -31.58 3.10
CA PHE A 284 16.47 -31.41 1.81
C PHE A 284 15.69 -31.99 0.63
N GLU A 285 15.04 -33.14 0.79
CA GLU A 285 14.20 -33.74 -0.27
C GLU A 285 13.03 -32.82 -0.68
N LYS A 286 12.46 -32.09 0.30
CA LYS A 286 11.40 -31.11 0.01
C LYS A 286 11.96 -29.90 -0.75
N ILE A 287 13.18 -29.47 -0.43
CA ILE A 287 13.86 -28.39 -1.16
C ILE A 287 14.07 -28.82 -2.62
N ASP A 288 14.63 -30.01 -2.86
CA ASP A 288 14.88 -30.50 -4.22
C ASP A 288 13.60 -30.61 -5.04
N ARG A 289 12.50 -31.06 -4.41
CA ARG A 289 11.20 -31.11 -5.07
C ARG A 289 10.69 -29.73 -5.46
N ILE A 290 10.72 -28.77 -4.57
CA ILE A 290 10.28 -27.39 -4.81
C ILE A 290 11.08 -26.74 -5.95
N LEU A 291 12.40 -26.91 -5.97
CA LEU A 291 13.25 -26.34 -7.00
C LEU A 291 12.97 -26.99 -8.38
N LYS A 292 12.71 -28.29 -8.44
CA LYS A 292 12.31 -28.98 -9.69
C LYS A 292 10.92 -28.55 -10.18
N GLU A 293 9.99 -28.34 -9.25
CA GLU A 293 8.65 -27.85 -9.58
C GLU A 293 8.73 -26.42 -10.14
N ALA A 294 9.51 -25.53 -9.51
CA ALA A 294 9.73 -24.15 -9.98
C ALA A 294 10.39 -24.12 -11.37
N GLU A 295 11.42 -24.94 -11.60
CA GLU A 295 12.08 -25.07 -12.90
C GLU A 295 11.08 -25.53 -13.96
N LYS A 296 10.28 -26.54 -13.68
CA LYS A 296 9.26 -27.06 -14.59
C LYS A 296 8.19 -26.02 -14.94
N GLU A 297 7.74 -25.26 -13.95
CA GLU A 297 6.73 -24.21 -14.13
C GLU A 297 7.27 -23.06 -15.00
N ILE A 298 8.50 -22.60 -14.74
CA ILE A 298 9.14 -21.55 -15.57
C ILE A 298 9.31 -22.03 -17.03
N PHE A 299 9.73 -23.26 -17.26
CA PHE A 299 9.81 -23.79 -18.64
C PHE A 299 8.43 -23.92 -19.29
N HIS A 300 7.41 -24.25 -18.51
CA HIS A 300 6.03 -24.28 -19.03
C HIS A 300 5.56 -22.88 -19.45
N ASN A 301 5.77 -21.85 -18.61
CA ASN A 301 5.45 -20.47 -18.94
C ASN A 301 6.14 -20.01 -20.22
N ILE A 302 7.45 -20.32 -20.38
CA ILE A 302 8.21 -20.00 -21.60
C ILE A 302 7.62 -20.69 -22.83
N GLU A 303 7.18 -21.94 -22.72
CA GLU A 303 6.56 -22.66 -23.86
C GLU A 303 5.15 -22.14 -24.15
N GLU A 304 4.36 -21.78 -23.14
CA GLU A 304 3.06 -21.12 -23.36
C GLU A 304 3.23 -19.79 -24.11
N MET A 305 4.15 -18.93 -23.67
CA MET A 305 4.44 -17.64 -24.35
C MET A 305 4.79 -17.83 -25.84
N LYS A 306 5.47 -18.93 -26.20
CA LYS A 306 5.85 -19.23 -27.60
C LYS A 306 4.74 -19.83 -28.44
N THR A 307 3.80 -20.53 -27.82
CA THR A 307 2.81 -21.36 -28.51
C THR A 307 1.39 -20.82 -28.42
N ASP A 308 1.07 -19.98 -27.47
CA ASP A 308 -0.26 -19.42 -27.32
C ASP A 308 -0.52 -18.30 -28.34
N GLU A 309 -1.55 -18.50 -29.15
CA GLU A 309 -1.96 -17.55 -30.19
C GLU A 309 -2.45 -16.20 -29.61
N GLU A 310 -2.91 -16.16 -28.36
CA GLU A 310 -3.39 -14.96 -27.71
C GLU A 310 -2.19 -14.07 -27.31
N TYR A 311 -1.13 -14.66 -26.76
CA TYR A 311 0.14 -13.97 -26.53
C TYR A 311 0.75 -13.41 -27.80
N GLN A 312 0.71 -14.19 -28.91
CA GLN A 312 1.30 -13.78 -30.19
C GLN A 312 0.52 -12.67 -30.90
N LYS A 313 -0.77 -12.50 -30.62
CA LYS A 313 -1.59 -11.43 -31.23
C LYS A 313 -1.41 -10.07 -30.62
N ASP A 314 -1.21 -10.03 -29.31
CA ASP A 314 -1.24 -8.77 -28.54
C ASP A 314 0.16 -8.30 -28.12
N THR A 315 1.21 -9.09 -28.41
CA THR A 315 2.59 -8.85 -28.00
C THR A 315 3.52 -8.78 -29.20
N THR A 316 4.40 -7.80 -29.24
CA THR A 316 5.43 -7.72 -30.30
C THR A 316 6.52 -8.78 -30.09
N GLU A 317 7.26 -9.12 -31.14
CA GLU A 317 8.36 -10.10 -31.08
C GLU A 317 9.45 -9.65 -30.07
N GLU A 318 9.69 -8.34 -29.93
CA GLU A 318 10.66 -7.78 -29.01
C GLU A 318 10.17 -7.92 -27.55
N GLU A 319 8.92 -7.59 -27.27
CA GLU A 319 8.29 -7.76 -25.94
C GLU A 319 8.25 -9.24 -25.53
N LEU A 320 7.93 -10.14 -26.48
CA LEU A 320 7.92 -11.58 -26.22
C LEU A 320 9.31 -12.11 -25.85
N LEU A 321 10.35 -11.64 -26.54
CA LEU A 321 11.73 -12.00 -26.20
C LEU A 321 12.15 -11.48 -24.84
N GLU A 322 11.75 -10.26 -24.47
CA GLU A 322 12.00 -9.68 -23.13
C GLU A 322 11.31 -10.51 -22.04
N MET A 323 10.04 -10.85 -22.21
CA MET A 323 9.31 -11.69 -21.25
C MET A 323 9.95 -13.08 -21.06
N ILE A 324 10.41 -13.70 -22.14
CA ILE A 324 11.12 -14.99 -22.08
C ILE A 324 12.46 -14.85 -21.35
N GLU A 325 13.18 -13.75 -21.55
CA GLU A 325 14.44 -13.51 -20.86
C GLU A 325 14.23 -13.24 -19.37
N ASP A 326 13.15 -12.57 -19.01
CA ASP A 326 12.75 -12.35 -17.61
C ASP A 326 12.47 -13.68 -16.89
N GLU A 327 11.76 -14.62 -17.54
CA GLU A 327 11.54 -15.96 -16.95
C GLU A 327 12.85 -16.73 -16.75
N LYS A 328 13.78 -16.67 -17.71
CA LYS A 328 15.11 -17.29 -17.57
C LYS A 328 15.92 -16.64 -16.43
N GLN A 329 15.89 -15.32 -16.33
CA GLN A 329 16.55 -14.59 -15.25
C GLN A 329 15.96 -14.95 -13.88
N ARG A 330 14.64 -15.15 -13.81
CA ARG A 330 13.94 -15.62 -12.61
C ARG A 330 14.48 -17.00 -12.16
N LEU A 331 14.62 -17.95 -13.08
CA LEU A 331 15.19 -19.27 -12.81
C LEU A 331 16.66 -19.19 -12.35
N GLU A 332 17.45 -18.33 -12.98
CA GLU A 332 18.84 -18.10 -12.58
C GLU A 332 18.93 -17.55 -11.16
N ASN A 333 18.10 -16.57 -10.81
CA ASN A 333 18.03 -15.98 -9.48
C ASN A 333 17.62 -17.02 -8.41
N ILE A 334 16.63 -17.88 -8.70
CA ILE A 334 16.23 -18.98 -7.80
C ILE A 334 17.41 -19.94 -7.58
N ASN A 335 18.11 -20.34 -8.65
CA ASN A 335 19.24 -21.24 -8.58
C ASN A 335 20.43 -20.63 -7.80
N LEU A 336 20.69 -19.34 -7.98
CA LEU A 336 21.75 -18.62 -7.29
C LEU A 336 21.47 -18.54 -5.78
N VAL A 337 20.26 -18.12 -5.41
CA VAL A 337 19.89 -17.99 -3.99
C VAL A 337 19.82 -19.33 -3.30
N SER A 338 19.30 -20.38 -3.95
CA SER A 338 19.22 -21.73 -3.39
C SER A 338 20.61 -22.31 -3.14
N LYS A 339 21.55 -22.20 -4.09
CA LYS A 339 22.96 -22.59 -3.93
C LYS A 339 23.61 -21.86 -2.76
N LYS A 340 23.36 -20.55 -2.63
CA LYS A 340 23.89 -19.75 -1.52
C LYS A 340 23.36 -20.24 -0.18
N ILE A 341 22.05 -20.49 -0.09
CA ILE A 341 21.41 -21.02 1.12
C ILE A 341 21.99 -22.40 1.48
N LEU A 342 22.05 -23.32 0.52
CA LEU A 342 22.44 -24.70 0.78
C LEU A 342 23.92 -24.84 1.17
N ASN A 343 24.82 -24.06 0.56
CA ASN A 343 26.25 -24.24 0.70
C ASN A 343 26.93 -23.30 1.70
N THR A 344 26.20 -22.35 2.29
CA THR A 344 26.75 -21.37 3.26
C THR A 344 25.81 -21.17 4.45
N ASP A 345 26.26 -20.39 5.44
CA ASP A 345 25.44 -19.94 6.57
C ASP A 345 24.57 -18.71 6.24
N PHE A 346 24.35 -18.43 4.95
CA PHE A 346 23.55 -17.31 4.53
C PHE A 346 22.09 -17.47 4.99
N LYS A 347 21.66 -16.54 5.85
CA LYS A 347 20.26 -16.40 6.26
C LYS A 347 19.60 -15.30 5.42
N PRO A 348 18.59 -15.61 4.61
CA PRO A 348 17.82 -14.61 3.90
C PRO A 348 17.18 -13.58 4.85
N LYS A 349 17.18 -12.33 4.43
CA LYS A 349 16.50 -11.27 5.16
C LYS A 349 14.99 -11.39 4.92
N MET A 350 14.20 -11.33 5.99
CA MET A 350 12.75 -11.16 5.89
C MET A 350 12.45 -9.67 5.85
N GLU A 351 11.78 -9.22 4.80
CA GLU A 351 11.31 -7.84 4.69
C GLU A 351 9.87 -7.78 5.19
N ILE A 352 9.64 -6.96 6.20
CA ILE A 352 8.30 -6.69 6.73
C ILE A 352 7.83 -5.38 6.14
N PHE A 353 6.69 -5.42 5.46
CA PHE A 353 6.06 -4.23 4.92
C PHE A 353 5.52 -3.33 6.03
N MET A 354 5.63 -2.02 5.83
CA MET A 354 5.06 -1.00 6.69
C MET A 354 3.75 -0.53 6.08
N PHE A 355 2.65 -0.94 6.68
CA PHE A 355 1.31 -0.62 6.20
C PHE A 355 0.85 0.71 6.80
N PHE A 356 1.23 1.81 6.14
CA PHE A 356 0.75 3.13 6.48
C PHE A 356 -0.74 3.26 6.18
N GLU A 357 -1.44 4.08 6.94
CA GLU A 357 -2.82 4.40 6.62
C GLU A 357 -2.91 5.17 5.30
N ASN A 358 -3.75 4.69 4.41
CA ASN A 358 -3.87 5.19 3.04
C ASN A 358 -5.31 5.65 2.77
N GLU A 359 -5.67 6.76 3.40
CA GLU A 359 -6.94 7.44 3.13
C GLU A 359 -6.89 8.22 1.80
N CYS A 360 -8.04 8.43 1.18
CA CYS A 360 -8.15 9.35 0.04
C CYS A 360 -7.93 10.79 0.51
N TRP A 361 -6.95 11.46 -0.06
CA TRP A 361 -6.52 12.82 0.32
C TRP A 361 -6.95 13.90 -0.67
N LEU A 362 -7.64 13.52 -1.75
CA LEU A 362 -8.23 14.49 -2.66
C LEU A 362 -9.29 15.30 -1.91
N LEU A 363 -9.03 16.58 -1.72
CA LEU A 363 -9.92 17.48 -0.99
C LEU A 363 -11.31 17.58 -1.64
N ASP A 364 -11.36 17.36 -2.95
CA ASP A 364 -12.55 17.45 -3.76
C ASP A 364 -13.04 16.11 -4.31
N CYS A 365 -12.64 14.99 -3.67
CA CYS A 365 -13.11 13.67 -4.04
C CYS A 365 -14.64 13.59 -3.90
N PRO A 366 -15.38 13.24 -4.96
CA PRO A 366 -16.86 13.17 -4.91
C PRO A 366 -17.41 12.21 -3.86
N GLN A 367 -16.62 11.22 -3.43
CA GLN A 367 -17.02 10.29 -2.39
C GLN A 367 -16.99 10.92 -0.99
N HIS A 368 -16.10 11.88 -0.75
CA HIS A 368 -15.82 12.46 0.57
C HIS A 368 -16.15 13.97 0.65
N LEU A 369 -16.46 14.60 -0.49
CA LEU A 369 -16.74 16.03 -0.57
C LEU A 369 -17.86 16.40 0.42
N ILE A 370 -17.53 17.26 1.38
CA ILE A 370 -18.53 17.85 2.28
C ILE A 370 -19.30 18.88 1.47
N ILE A 371 -20.60 18.68 1.35
CA ILE A 371 -21.50 19.66 0.74
C ILE A 371 -22.20 20.33 1.91
N ASP A 372 -21.86 21.61 2.12
CA ASP A 372 -22.56 22.41 3.13
C ASP A 372 -24.06 22.42 2.81
N GLU A 373 -24.86 22.15 3.82
CA GLU A 373 -26.31 22.31 3.72
C GLU A 373 -26.59 23.82 3.77
N ASP A 374 -26.97 24.42 2.60
CA ASP A 374 -27.49 25.78 2.51
C ASP A 374 -28.83 25.92 3.23
#